data_5b1ff82b09fe737cbc83bd24b2beed0d
#
_entry.id   5b1ff82b09fe737cbc83bd24b2beed0d
#
_cell.length_a   1.000
_cell.length_b   1.000
_cell.length_c   1.000
_cell.angle_alpha   90.00
_cell.angle_beta   90.00
_cell.angle_gamma   90.00
#
_symmetry.space_group_name_H-M   'P 1'
#
loop_
_entity.id
_entity.type
_entity.pdbx_description
1 polymer ?
#
loop_
_entity_poly.entity_id
_entity_poly.type
_entity_poly.pdbx_seq_one_letter_code
_entity_poly.pdbx_strand_id
1 'polypeptide(L)'
;VKMMNTMNNQIYDVAGVEKKFGVHPNQIIDYLAIVGDTSDNIPGVPKVGPKTAVKWLGEFKTLQGIIDNADSLTGVVGQNFRDSIPDLSRNVELVTLKKDVDLKVSLENLLEAKENQDELNKLFTSLEFKTWVKSSPASSSDIPATPKSKKEYQVVLTENDLKAWAKKIDNCSVFAVDTETSSLDTMTADLIGISLACNEGEGCYIPIKHSYDGMPKQIPLNLIQKTLGTAITKNQKKLVGQNLKFDLPMLNRHGIKVDEFLGDTMLMSYVLNSTGTRHGLDRLAVYYLNYEPMKYEEVAGSASKQINFAQVEIPAATFYAAEDADITLRLFNHLNKMLEDQPKLINLLTSIEYPMLQSLI
;
A
#
# COMPACT_ATOMS: atom_id res chain seq x y z
N VAL A 1 -21.63 16.71 30.72
CA VAL A 1 -21.20 16.60 29.32
C VAL A 1 -19.77 16.13 29.31
N LYS A 2 -19.40 15.22 28.40
CA LYS A 2 -18.04 14.81 28.14
C LYS A 2 -17.70 15.22 26.70
N MET A 3 -16.50 15.72 26.49
CA MET A 3 -15.99 16.09 25.16
C MET A 3 -14.94 15.05 24.75
N MET A 4 -15.03 14.55 23.54
CA MET A 4 -14.03 13.62 22.97
C MET A 4 -13.22 14.35 21.91
N ASN A 5 -11.89 14.26 22.01
CA ASN A 5 -11.01 14.67 20.94
C ASN A 5 -10.94 13.53 19.90
N THR A 6 -11.46 13.76 18.72
CA THR A 6 -11.55 12.75 17.66
C THR A 6 -10.20 12.38 17.04
N MET A 7 -9.16 13.21 17.22
CA MET A 7 -7.82 12.93 16.70
C MET A 7 -7.06 11.87 17.51
N ASN A 8 -7.32 11.78 18.81
CA ASN A 8 -6.60 10.87 19.71
C ASN A 8 -7.52 10.08 20.65
N ASN A 9 -8.85 10.17 20.46
CA ASN A 9 -9.89 9.53 21.26
C ASN A 9 -9.85 9.88 22.76
N GLN A 10 -9.19 10.98 23.12
CA GLN A 10 -9.12 11.42 24.53
C GLN A 10 -10.44 12.05 24.97
N ILE A 11 -10.98 11.56 26.08
CA ILE A 11 -12.19 12.10 26.69
C ILE A 11 -11.82 13.15 27.72
N TYR A 12 -12.42 14.33 27.63
CA TYR A 12 -12.33 15.41 28.61
C TYR A 12 -13.65 15.47 29.39
N ASP A 13 -13.60 15.06 30.64
CA ASP A 13 -14.56 15.38 31.67
C ASP A 13 -14.11 16.60 32.49
N VAL A 14 -14.75 16.90 33.63
CA VAL A 14 -14.37 18.04 34.48
C VAL A 14 -12.90 17.95 34.87
N ALA A 15 -12.45 16.80 35.37
CA ALA A 15 -11.06 16.61 35.78
C ALA A 15 -10.07 16.68 34.61
N GLY A 16 -10.49 16.20 33.43
CA GLY A 16 -9.72 16.30 32.19
C GLY A 16 -9.52 17.75 31.73
N VAL A 17 -10.54 18.59 31.87
CA VAL A 17 -10.44 20.04 31.59
C VAL A 17 -9.51 20.71 32.58
N GLU A 18 -9.68 20.47 33.87
CA GLU A 18 -8.80 21.04 34.91
C GLU A 18 -7.32 20.62 34.69
N LYS A 19 -7.10 19.35 34.38
CA LYS A 19 -5.74 18.85 34.06
C LYS A 19 -5.14 19.52 32.84
N LYS A 20 -5.96 19.80 31.80
CA LYS A 20 -5.47 20.38 30.54
C LYS A 20 -5.26 21.89 30.63
N PHE A 21 -6.21 22.62 31.20
CA PHE A 21 -6.23 24.09 31.19
C PHE A 21 -5.86 24.72 32.53
N GLY A 22 -5.87 23.96 33.60
CA GLY A 22 -5.61 24.46 34.95
C GLY A 22 -6.77 25.25 35.57
N VAL A 23 -7.94 25.23 34.94
CA VAL A 23 -9.17 25.93 35.39
C VAL A 23 -10.37 25.01 35.31
N HIS A 24 -11.39 25.26 36.12
CA HIS A 24 -12.63 24.52 36.05
C HIS A 24 -13.41 24.85 34.76
N PRO A 25 -14.25 23.93 34.22
CA PRO A 25 -14.98 24.16 32.97
C PRO A 25 -15.81 25.45 32.90
N ASN A 26 -16.37 25.90 34.02
CA ASN A 26 -17.14 27.17 34.09
C ASN A 26 -16.27 28.40 34.00
N GLN A 27 -14.95 28.29 34.11
CA GLN A 27 -13.96 29.38 33.96
C GLN A 27 -13.33 29.43 32.56
N ILE A 28 -13.68 28.52 31.65
CA ILE A 28 -13.02 28.44 30.32
C ILE A 28 -13.31 29.72 29.51
N ILE A 29 -14.51 30.30 29.59
CA ILE A 29 -14.86 31.54 28.91
C ILE A 29 -13.96 32.67 29.42
N ASP A 30 -13.84 32.81 30.72
CA ASP A 30 -12.98 33.82 31.35
C ASP A 30 -11.51 33.63 31.02
N TYR A 31 -11.06 32.36 31.03
CA TYR A 31 -9.71 31.97 30.65
C TYR A 31 -9.39 32.36 29.19
N LEU A 32 -10.27 32.03 28.25
CA LEU A 32 -10.07 32.35 26.83
C LEU A 32 -10.19 33.86 26.57
N ALA A 33 -11.06 34.57 27.27
CA ALA A 33 -11.16 36.03 27.14
C ALA A 33 -9.83 36.73 27.57
N ILE A 34 -9.11 36.16 28.56
CA ILE A 34 -7.85 36.69 29.06
C ILE A 34 -6.67 36.27 28.18
N VAL A 35 -6.58 34.97 27.85
CA VAL A 35 -5.44 34.40 27.10
C VAL A 35 -5.56 34.67 25.59
N GLY A 36 -6.78 34.79 25.09
CA GLY A 36 -7.11 34.82 23.67
C GLY A 36 -7.20 33.44 23.05
N ASP A 37 -7.61 33.42 21.78
CA ASP A 37 -7.61 32.24 20.93
C ASP A 37 -7.04 32.60 19.57
N THR A 38 -5.86 32.12 19.27
CA THR A 38 -5.18 32.40 17.99
C THR A 38 -5.83 31.72 16.82
N SER A 39 -6.55 30.60 17.04
CA SER A 39 -7.29 29.88 15.98
C SER A 39 -8.46 30.71 15.45
N ASP A 40 -9.13 31.43 16.36
CA ASP A 40 -10.28 32.28 16.06
C ASP A 40 -9.92 33.75 15.94
N ASN A 41 -8.62 34.08 15.96
CA ASN A 41 -8.11 35.45 15.90
C ASN A 41 -8.68 36.37 17.01
N ILE A 42 -8.90 35.81 18.20
CA ILE A 42 -9.36 36.55 19.37
C ILE A 42 -8.13 37.02 20.17
N PRO A 43 -7.91 38.33 20.30
CA PRO A 43 -6.79 38.87 21.03
C PRO A 43 -6.96 38.64 22.54
N GLY A 44 -5.94 38.10 23.18
CA GLY A 44 -5.89 38.08 24.63
C GLY A 44 -5.27 39.35 25.20
N VAL A 45 -5.12 39.39 26.53
CA VAL A 45 -4.40 40.45 27.22
C VAL A 45 -2.89 40.36 26.89
N PRO A 46 -2.26 41.42 26.37
CA PRO A 46 -0.86 41.38 25.97
C PRO A 46 0.07 40.91 27.09
N LYS A 47 0.96 39.95 26.77
CA LYS A 47 1.91 39.32 27.70
C LYS A 47 1.27 38.51 28.85
N VAL A 48 -0.02 38.27 28.83
CA VAL A 48 -0.71 37.35 29.76
C VAL A 48 -0.88 35.99 29.06
N GLY A 49 -0.20 34.99 29.58
CA GLY A 49 -0.33 33.62 29.08
C GLY A 49 -1.08 32.72 30.05
N PRO A 50 -1.24 31.43 29.67
CA PRO A 50 -1.99 30.44 30.44
C PRO A 50 -1.70 30.42 31.96
N LYS A 51 -0.41 30.45 32.34
CA LYS A 51 -0.01 30.39 33.76
C LYS A 51 -0.51 31.58 34.56
N THR A 52 -0.48 32.78 33.98
CA THR A 52 -0.94 34.00 34.64
C THR A 52 -2.46 34.01 34.75
N ALA A 53 -3.18 33.63 33.69
CA ALA A 53 -4.65 33.52 33.69
C ALA A 53 -5.14 32.51 34.74
N VAL A 54 -4.52 31.31 34.80
CA VAL A 54 -4.83 30.29 35.82
C VAL A 54 -4.62 30.82 37.23
N LYS A 55 -3.49 31.52 37.49
CA LYS A 55 -3.20 32.11 38.76
C LYS A 55 -4.32 33.12 39.19
N TRP A 56 -4.68 34.04 38.30
CA TRP A 56 -5.67 35.06 38.58
C TRP A 56 -7.06 34.47 38.75
N LEU A 57 -7.47 33.52 37.92
CA LEU A 57 -8.76 32.81 38.06
C LEU A 57 -8.81 31.92 39.29
N GLY A 58 -7.68 31.40 39.75
CA GLY A 58 -7.55 30.69 41.02
C GLY A 58 -7.75 31.63 42.24
N GLU A 59 -7.25 32.85 42.15
CA GLU A 59 -7.35 33.87 43.22
C GLU A 59 -8.72 34.57 43.22
N PHE A 60 -9.12 35.16 42.08
CA PHE A 60 -10.30 36.03 41.98
C PHE A 60 -11.57 35.30 41.45
N LYS A 61 -11.47 34.03 41.11
CA LYS A 61 -12.54 33.09 40.65
C LYS A 61 -13.17 33.38 39.33
N THR A 62 -13.40 34.62 38.95
CA THR A 62 -14.04 35.05 37.69
C THR A 62 -13.32 36.21 37.07
N LEU A 63 -13.54 36.43 35.74
CA LEU A 63 -13.01 37.61 35.04
C LEU A 63 -13.50 38.90 35.71
N GLN A 64 -14.79 38.97 36.14
CA GLN A 64 -15.29 40.14 36.84
C GLN A 64 -14.53 40.36 38.19
N GLY A 65 -14.26 39.27 38.93
CA GLY A 65 -13.47 39.36 40.15
C GLY A 65 -12.04 39.88 39.89
N ILE A 66 -11.43 39.57 38.76
CA ILE A 66 -10.13 40.11 38.35
C ILE A 66 -10.25 41.59 37.99
N ILE A 67 -11.34 42.01 37.28
CA ILE A 67 -11.59 43.40 36.93
C ILE A 67 -11.79 44.23 38.18
N ASP A 68 -12.61 43.77 39.14
CA ASP A 68 -12.87 44.49 40.40
C ASP A 68 -11.61 44.68 41.26
N ASN A 69 -10.62 43.84 41.10
CA ASN A 69 -9.36 43.88 41.81
C ASN A 69 -8.15 44.28 40.91
N ALA A 70 -8.42 44.89 39.76
CA ALA A 70 -7.36 45.18 38.74
C ALA A 70 -6.23 46.06 39.29
N ASP A 71 -6.50 46.92 40.24
CA ASP A 71 -5.48 47.78 40.89
C ASP A 71 -4.49 46.99 41.76
N SER A 72 -4.88 45.81 42.23
CA SER A 72 -3.99 44.93 42.97
C SER A 72 -2.98 44.19 42.10
N LEU A 73 -3.22 44.14 40.79
CA LEU A 73 -2.33 43.47 39.83
C LEU A 73 -1.10 44.30 39.57
N THR A 74 0.06 43.74 39.88
CA THR A 74 1.33 44.45 39.82
C THR A 74 2.10 44.17 38.51
N GLY A 75 3.03 45.06 38.18
CA GLY A 75 3.94 44.91 37.05
C GLY A 75 3.29 45.16 35.68
N VAL A 76 4.05 44.87 34.62
CA VAL A 76 3.63 45.14 33.23
C VAL A 76 2.36 44.37 32.84
N VAL A 77 2.21 43.15 33.31
CA VAL A 77 1.01 42.34 33.01
C VAL A 77 -0.25 42.87 33.67
N GLY A 78 -0.15 43.44 34.88
CA GLY A 78 -1.27 44.11 35.54
C GLY A 78 -1.68 45.38 34.82
N GLN A 79 -0.70 46.18 34.33
CA GLN A 79 -1.00 47.35 33.49
C GLN A 79 -1.69 46.93 32.18
N ASN A 80 -1.13 45.95 31.47
CA ASN A 80 -1.75 45.43 30.23
C ASN A 80 -3.18 44.95 30.44
N PHE A 81 -3.45 44.33 31.61
CA PHE A 81 -4.82 43.89 31.93
C PHE A 81 -5.76 45.09 32.08
N ARG A 82 -5.37 46.12 32.84
CA ARG A 82 -6.17 47.35 32.97
C ARG A 82 -6.43 48.03 31.64
N ASP A 83 -5.43 48.11 30.79
CA ASP A 83 -5.53 48.72 29.44
C ASP A 83 -6.47 47.88 28.52
N SER A 84 -6.59 46.55 28.77
CA SER A 84 -7.42 45.65 27.99
C SER A 84 -8.86 45.54 28.48
N ILE A 85 -9.23 46.06 29.66
CA ILE A 85 -10.58 45.95 30.23
C ILE A 85 -11.68 46.36 29.23
N PRO A 86 -11.55 47.47 28.45
CA PRO A 86 -12.56 47.84 27.49
C PRO A 86 -12.86 46.80 26.39
N ASP A 87 -11.87 45.95 26.07
CA ASP A 87 -11.97 44.93 25.02
C ASP A 87 -12.43 43.56 25.55
N LEU A 88 -12.33 43.31 26.85
CA LEU A 88 -12.63 42.02 27.45
C LEU A 88 -14.09 41.58 27.28
N SER A 89 -15.05 42.54 27.30
CA SER A 89 -16.45 42.22 27.07
C SER A 89 -16.70 41.66 25.67
N ARG A 90 -16.03 42.22 24.66
CA ARG A 90 -16.04 41.70 23.29
C ARG A 90 -15.41 40.33 23.20
N ASN A 91 -14.30 40.11 23.86
CA ASN A 91 -13.65 38.81 23.89
C ASN A 91 -14.55 37.74 24.53
N VAL A 92 -15.24 38.04 25.65
CA VAL A 92 -16.22 37.16 26.28
C VAL A 92 -17.33 36.80 25.30
N GLU A 93 -17.88 37.79 24.58
CA GLU A 93 -18.92 37.55 23.58
C GLU A 93 -18.43 36.60 22.47
N LEU A 94 -17.24 36.84 21.95
CA LEU A 94 -16.64 36.04 20.87
C LEU A 94 -16.33 34.59 21.27
N VAL A 95 -15.88 34.36 22.50
CA VAL A 95 -15.59 32.98 23.00
C VAL A 95 -16.81 32.26 23.55
N THR A 96 -17.94 32.95 23.71
CA THR A 96 -19.16 32.35 24.22
C THR A 96 -19.97 31.69 23.12
N LEU A 97 -20.18 30.39 23.22
CA LEU A 97 -20.97 29.64 22.26
C LEU A 97 -22.45 30.10 22.30
N LYS A 98 -22.98 30.45 21.14
CA LYS A 98 -24.39 30.75 20.96
C LYS A 98 -25.21 29.48 21.09
N LYS A 99 -26.19 29.45 22.01
CA LYS A 99 -27.01 28.27 22.36
C LYS A 99 -28.39 28.27 21.71
N ASP A 100 -28.78 29.38 21.11
CA ASP A 100 -30.11 29.66 20.58
C ASP A 100 -30.07 29.85 19.04
N VAL A 101 -29.17 29.15 18.38
CA VAL A 101 -29.11 29.15 16.92
C VAL A 101 -30.36 28.46 16.38
N ASP A 102 -31.08 29.16 15.47
CA ASP A 102 -32.22 28.58 14.78
C ASP A 102 -31.78 27.50 13.81
N LEU A 103 -31.90 26.24 14.22
CA LEU A 103 -31.59 25.08 13.41
C LEU A 103 -32.83 24.67 12.61
N LYS A 104 -32.74 24.64 11.29
CA LYS A 104 -33.84 24.19 10.41
C LYS A 104 -34.15 22.69 10.54
N VAL A 105 -33.41 21.97 11.39
CA VAL A 105 -33.51 20.52 11.58
C VAL A 105 -33.66 20.23 13.07
N SER A 106 -34.69 19.45 13.47
CA SER A 106 -34.86 19.00 14.85
C SER A 106 -33.91 17.83 15.15
N LEU A 107 -33.61 17.63 16.43
CA LEU A 107 -32.75 16.54 16.90
C LEU A 107 -33.31 15.16 16.52
N GLU A 108 -34.64 15.02 16.49
CA GLU A 108 -35.32 13.79 16.09
C GLU A 108 -35.11 13.45 14.59
N ASN A 109 -34.83 14.47 13.78
CA ASN A 109 -34.57 14.30 12.35
C ASN A 109 -33.07 14.00 12.02
N LEU A 110 -32.19 14.02 13.03
CA LEU A 110 -30.78 13.63 12.91
C LEU A 110 -30.60 12.12 13.12
N LEU A 111 -31.54 11.31 12.63
CA LEU A 111 -31.40 9.85 12.60
C LEU A 111 -30.38 9.46 11.54
N GLU A 112 -29.63 8.38 11.83
CA GLU A 112 -28.76 7.78 10.82
C GLU A 112 -29.58 7.49 9.54
N ALA A 113 -29.23 8.16 8.45
CA ALA A 113 -29.78 7.82 7.16
C ALA A 113 -29.29 6.39 6.79
N LYS A 114 -30.18 5.53 6.33
CA LYS A 114 -29.75 4.25 5.77
C LYS A 114 -28.86 4.51 4.59
N GLU A 115 -27.64 4.00 4.66
CA GLU A 115 -26.68 4.10 3.54
C GLU A 115 -27.28 3.44 2.29
N ASN A 116 -27.34 4.18 1.18
CA ASN A 116 -27.60 3.58 -0.13
C ASN A 116 -26.29 3.01 -0.66
N GLN A 117 -25.99 1.78 -0.31
CA GLN A 117 -24.72 1.13 -0.61
C GLN A 117 -24.46 1.02 -2.13
N ASP A 118 -25.50 0.87 -2.93
CA ASP A 118 -25.37 0.76 -4.39
C ASP A 118 -24.97 2.10 -5.01
N GLU A 119 -25.54 3.20 -4.57
CA GLU A 119 -25.15 4.54 -5.04
C GLU A 119 -23.74 4.92 -4.54
N LEU A 120 -23.41 4.58 -3.29
CA LEU A 120 -22.08 4.77 -2.74
C LEU A 120 -21.04 3.97 -3.53
N ASN A 121 -21.29 2.72 -3.83
CA ASN A 121 -20.39 1.90 -4.63
C ASN A 121 -20.21 2.45 -6.06
N LYS A 122 -21.28 2.92 -6.71
CA LYS A 122 -21.18 3.60 -8.01
C LYS A 122 -20.32 4.87 -7.92
N LEU A 123 -20.55 5.69 -6.89
CA LEU A 123 -19.78 6.92 -6.65
C LEU A 123 -18.30 6.58 -6.37
N PHE A 124 -18.03 5.65 -5.46
CA PHE A 124 -16.66 5.24 -5.14
C PHE A 124 -15.94 4.65 -6.34
N THR A 125 -16.64 3.88 -7.19
CA THR A 125 -16.09 3.35 -8.44
C THR A 125 -15.76 4.48 -9.41
N SER A 126 -16.66 5.46 -9.59
CA SER A 126 -16.43 6.60 -10.48
C SER A 126 -15.30 7.52 -10.01
N LEU A 127 -15.06 7.60 -8.68
CA LEU A 127 -13.98 8.34 -8.05
C LEU A 127 -12.71 7.52 -7.82
N GLU A 128 -12.71 6.25 -8.26
CA GLU A 128 -11.61 5.29 -8.07
C GLU A 128 -11.20 5.05 -6.60
N PHE A 129 -12.13 5.20 -5.66
CA PHE A 129 -11.93 4.91 -4.24
C PHE A 129 -12.02 3.40 -3.94
N LYS A 130 -11.08 2.63 -4.50
CA LYS A 130 -11.08 1.16 -4.51
C LYS A 130 -11.21 0.52 -3.12
N THR A 131 -10.62 1.14 -2.09
CA THR A 131 -10.67 0.63 -0.71
C THR A 131 -12.04 0.82 -0.05
N TRP A 132 -12.90 1.66 -0.59
CA TRP A 132 -14.23 1.97 -0.05
C TRP A 132 -15.36 1.26 -0.79
N VAL A 133 -15.08 0.70 -1.95
CA VAL A 133 -16.03 -0.16 -2.67
C VAL A 133 -16.20 -1.43 -1.84
N LYS A 134 -17.32 -1.54 -1.12
CA LYS A 134 -17.66 -2.77 -0.41
C LYS A 134 -18.15 -3.79 -1.43
N SER A 135 -17.57 -4.98 -1.42
CA SER A 135 -18.10 -6.11 -2.17
C SER A 135 -19.49 -6.46 -1.62
N SER A 136 -20.54 -6.02 -2.32
CA SER A 136 -21.90 -6.46 -2.03
C SER A 136 -22.02 -7.94 -2.44
N PRO A 137 -22.67 -8.80 -1.64
CA PRO A 137 -22.90 -10.20 -2.05
C PRO A 137 -23.67 -10.35 -3.36
N ALA A 138 -24.29 -9.25 -3.85
CA ALA A 138 -25.06 -9.20 -5.08
C ALA A 138 -24.31 -8.61 -6.29
N SER A 139 -23.09 -8.08 -6.12
CA SER A 139 -22.30 -7.53 -7.22
C SER A 139 -21.18 -8.49 -7.70
N SER A 140 -21.42 -9.80 -7.55
CA SER A 140 -20.78 -10.80 -8.43
C SER A 140 -21.48 -10.80 -9.81
N SER A 141 -21.76 -9.62 -10.37
CA SER A 141 -22.37 -9.48 -11.69
C SER A 141 -21.29 -9.15 -12.71
N ASP A 142 -21.04 -10.16 -13.54
CA ASP A 142 -20.70 -10.01 -14.96
C ASP A 142 -19.36 -9.38 -15.37
N ILE A 143 -18.29 -9.63 -14.60
CA ILE A 143 -17.06 -9.96 -15.30
C ILE A 143 -17.09 -11.48 -15.41
N PRO A 144 -17.12 -12.07 -16.64
CA PRO A 144 -17.06 -13.51 -16.76
C PRO A 144 -15.85 -13.98 -15.96
N ALA A 145 -16.09 -14.77 -14.90
CA ALA A 145 -15.00 -15.50 -14.27
C ALA A 145 -14.29 -16.21 -15.42
N THR A 146 -13.05 -15.83 -15.69
CA THR A 146 -12.23 -16.54 -16.67
C THR A 146 -12.41 -18.01 -16.34
N PRO A 147 -12.79 -18.88 -17.29
CA PRO A 147 -13.01 -20.27 -16.97
C PRO A 147 -11.81 -20.74 -16.17
N LYS A 148 -12.03 -21.43 -15.05
CA LYS A 148 -10.93 -22.05 -14.29
C LYS A 148 -10.26 -23.02 -15.25
N SER A 149 -9.31 -22.54 -16.04
CA SER A 149 -8.48 -23.37 -16.89
C SER A 149 -7.83 -24.37 -15.95
N LYS A 150 -7.91 -25.64 -16.31
CA LYS A 150 -7.28 -26.70 -15.54
C LYS A 150 -5.79 -26.35 -15.47
N LYS A 151 -5.30 -25.99 -14.31
CA LYS A 151 -3.90 -25.63 -14.13
C LYS A 151 -3.07 -26.91 -14.18
N GLU A 152 -2.08 -26.93 -15.04
CA GLU A 152 -1.14 -28.04 -15.19
C GLU A 152 0.27 -27.55 -14.84
N TYR A 153 0.58 -27.61 -13.54
CA TYR A 153 1.89 -27.20 -13.02
C TYR A 153 2.73 -28.45 -12.75
N GLN A 154 3.90 -28.51 -13.39
CA GLN A 154 4.77 -29.67 -13.38
C GLN A 154 6.08 -29.36 -12.65
N VAL A 155 6.52 -30.26 -11.77
CA VAL A 155 7.91 -30.26 -11.29
C VAL A 155 8.80 -30.96 -12.32
N VAL A 156 9.98 -30.38 -12.61
CA VAL A 156 10.97 -30.93 -13.54
C VAL A 156 12.13 -31.52 -12.74
N LEU A 157 12.15 -32.83 -12.60
CA LEU A 157 13.16 -33.58 -11.86
C LEU A 157 13.99 -34.54 -12.73
N THR A 158 13.63 -34.69 -14.00
CA THR A 158 14.33 -35.60 -14.92
C THR A 158 14.91 -34.85 -16.13
N GLU A 159 15.97 -35.40 -16.68
CA GLU A 159 16.58 -34.85 -17.92
C GLU A 159 15.61 -34.85 -19.11
N ASN A 160 14.71 -35.84 -19.17
CA ASN A 160 13.70 -35.93 -20.22
C ASN A 160 12.69 -34.80 -20.13
N ASP A 161 12.19 -34.49 -18.91
CA ASP A 161 11.28 -33.35 -18.68
C ASP A 161 11.99 -32.03 -19.00
N LEU A 162 13.26 -31.88 -18.61
CA LEU A 162 14.06 -30.71 -18.92
C LEU A 162 14.20 -30.48 -20.43
N LYS A 163 14.46 -31.55 -21.21
CA LYS A 163 14.51 -31.52 -22.67
C LYS A 163 13.15 -31.18 -23.29
N ALA A 164 12.08 -31.71 -22.71
CA ALA A 164 10.72 -31.43 -23.17
C ALA A 164 10.40 -29.93 -23.03
N TRP A 165 10.76 -29.32 -21.88
CA TRP A 165 10.57 -27.89 -21.67
C TRP A 165 11.48 -27.02 -22.55
N ALA A 166 12.75 -27.41 -22.75
CA ALA A 166 13.62 -26.74 -23.72
C ALA A 166 13.00 -26.72 -25.13
N LYS A 167 12.39 -27.85 -25.56
CA LYS A 167 11.67 -27.94 -26.84
C LYS A 167 10.40 -27.09 -26.88
N LYS A 168 9.67 -26.94 -25.74
CA LYS A 168 8.53 -26.03 -25.66
C LYS A 168 8.96 -24.59 -25.88
N ILE A 169 10.06 -24.13 -25.24
CA ILE A 169 10.64 -22.80 -25.44
C ILE A 169 11.01 -22.57 -26.92
N ASP A 170 11.62 -23.55 -27.59
CA ASP A 170 11.95 -23.43 -29.01
C ASP A 170 10.70 -23.19 -29.89
N ASN A 171 9.57 -23.79 -29.54
CA ASN A 171 8.36 -23.80 -30.35
C ASN A 171 7.32 -22.73 -29.98
N CYS A 172 7.36 -22.15 -28.76
CA CYS A 172 6.41 -21.10 -28.36
C CYS A 172 6.77 -19.75 -28.98
N SER A 173 5.78 -18.87 -29.09
CA SER A 173 5.97 -17.48 -29.56
C SER A 173 6.48 -16.57 -28.42
N VAL A 174 6.09 -16.85 -27.19
CA VAL A 174 6.45 -16.12 -25.96
C VAL A 174 6.57 -17.15 -24.84
N PHE A 175 7.50 -16.94 -23.92
CA PHE A 175 7.57 -17.69 -22.66
C PHE A 175 7.91 -16.77 -21.50
N ALA A 176 7.29 -17.02 -20.36
CA ALA A 176 7.63 -16.35 -19.13
C ALA A 176 8.72 -17.12 -18.37
N VAL A 177 9.59 -16.39 -17.70
CA VAL A 177 10.58 -16.91 -16.77
C VAL A 177 10.46 -16.15 -15.44
N ASP A 178 10.65 -16.85 -14.36
CA ASP A 178 10.78 -16.31 -13.02
C ASP A 178 11.80 -17.14 -12.23
N THR A 179 12.41 -16.56 -11.19
CA THR A 179 13.48 -17.21 -10.42
C THR A 179 13.20 -17.16 -8.92
N GLU A 180 13.36 -18.32 -8.27
CA GLU A 180 13.30 -18.42 -6.83
C GLU A 180 14.71 -18.41 -6.23
N THR A 181 14.89 -17.60 -5.19
CA THR A 181 16.22 -17.31 -4.63
C THR A 181 16.25 -17.42 -3.11
N SER A 182 17.47 -17.53 -2.56
CA SER A 182 17.67 -17.61 -1.11
C SER A 182 17.49 -16.26 -0.38
N SER A 183 17.58 -15.14 -1.11
CA SER A 183 17.40 -13.77 -0.58
C SER A 183 17.11 -12.78 -1.70
N LEU A 184 16.76 -11.55 -1.34
CA LEU A 184 16.51 -10.46 -2.30
C LEU A 184 17.80 -9.77 -2.81
N ASP A 185 18.96 -10.10 -2.27
CA ASP A 185 20.23 -9.56 -2.73
C ASP A 185 20.75 -10.36 -3.93
N THR A 186 20.53 -9.86 -5.14
CA THR A 186 20.91 -10.53 -6.38
C THR A 186 22.42 -10.78 -6.51
N MET A 187 23.26 -10.07 -5.75
CA MET A 187 24.71 -10.21 -5.80
C MET A 187 25.22 -11.42 -5.02
N THR A 188 24.50 -11.81 -3.97
CA THR A 188 24.91 -12.86 -3.04
C THR A 188 23.94 -14.04 -2.97
N ALA A 189 22.68 -13.88 -3.39
CA ALA A 189 21.65 -14.91 -3.32
C ALA A 189 22.00 -16.16 -4.14
N ASP A 190 21.64 -17.32 -3.63
CA ASP A 190 21.65 -18.56 -4.40
C ASP A 190 20.40 -18.69 -5.25
N LEU A 191 20.52 -19.26 -6.43
CA LEU A 191 19.40 -19.63 -7.29
C LEU A 191 18.82 -20.97 -6.76
N ILE A 192 17.58 -20.91 -6.24
CA ILE A 192 16.90 -22.08 -5.65
C ILE A 192 16.10 -22.83 -6.71
N GLY A 193 15.56 -22.12 -7.68
CA GLY A 193 14.85 -22.73 -8.80
C GLY A 193 14.51 -21.75 -9.91
N ILE A 194 14.04 -22.29 -11.02
CA ILE A 194 13.56 -21.54 -12.18
C ILE A 194 12.17 -22.02 -12.51
N SER A 195 11.24 -21.08 -12.74
CA SER A 195 9.91 -21.40 -13.26
C SER A 195 9.71 -20.88 -14.66
N LEU A 196 8.87 -21.56 -15.43
CA LEU A 196 8.61 -21.27 -16.83
C LEU A 196 7.13 -21.49 -17.17
N ALA A 197 6.60 -20.64 -18.06
CA ALA A 197 5.30 -20.84 -18.71
C ALA A 197 5.40 -20.53 -20.19
N CYS A 198 4.85 -21.40 -21.05
CA CYS A 198 4.75 -21.22 -22.49
C CYS A 198 3.31 -21.09 -22.99
N ASN A 199 2.34 -21.54 -22.22
CA ASN A 199 0.91 -21.43 -22.47
C ASN A 199 0.19 -21.03 -21.17
N GLU A 200 -0.91 -20.32 -21.30
CA GLU A 200 -1.74 -19.94 -20.15
C GLU A 200 -2.32 -21.19 -19.47
N GLY A 201 -2.19 -21.26 -18.14
CA GLY A 201 -2.63 -22.40 -17.35
C GLY A 201 -1.62 -23.56 -17.31
N GLU A 202 -0.48 -23.44 -17.97
CA GLU A 202 0.59 -24.44 -17.99
C GLU A 202 1.89 -23.80 -17.49
N GLY A 203 2.53 -24.42 -16.53
CA GLY A 203 3.81 -23.98 -16.00
C GLY A 203 4.67 -25.10 -15.47
N CYS A 204 5.95 -24.83 -15.26
CA CYS A 204 6.82 -25.76 -14.56
C CYS A 204 7.75 -25.05 -13.59
N TYR A 205 8.24 -25.83 -12.65
CA TYR A 205 9.29 -25.46 -11.73
C TYR A 205 10.46 -26.43 -11.81
N ILE A 206 11.65 -25.92 -11.93
CA ILE A 206 12.91 -26.67 -11.98
C ILE A 206 13.66 -26.39 -10.68
N PRO A 207 13.56 -27.25 -9.64
CA PRO A 207 14.27 -27.07 -8.39
C PRO A 207 15.78 -27.31 -8.61
N ILE A 208 16.61 -26.46 -7.99
CA ILE A 208 18.09 -26.48 -8.17
C ILE A 208 18.81 -26.66 -6.85
N LYS A 209 18.39 -25.92 -5.79
CA LYS A 209 19.14 -25.86 -4.54
C LYS A 209 18.24 -25.91 -3.30
N HIS A 210 17.17 -26.70 -3.37
CA HIS A 210 16.38 -27.01 -2.16
C HIS A 210 17.18 -27.87 -1.19
N SER A 211 16.93 -27.67 0.13
CA SER A 211 17.68 -28.32 1.20
C SER A 211 16.77 -28.60 2.40
N TYR A 212 15.95 -29.64 2.31
CA TYR A 212 15.12 -30.16 3.41
C TYR A 212 15.17 -31.68 3.46
N ASP A 213 14.81 -32.29 4.61
CA ASP A 213 14.84 -33.73 4.77
C ASP A 213 13.85 -34.43 3.85
N GLY A 214 14.34 -35.50 3.16
CA GLY A 214 13.51 -36.28 2.24
C GLY A 214 13.27 -35.63 0.87
N MET A 215 13.93 -34.54 0.54
CA MET A 215 13.80 -33.90 -0.78
C MET A 215 14.19 -34.86 -1.91
N PRO A 216 13.50 -34.82 -3.06
CA PRO A 216 13.88 -35.62 -4.23
C PRO A 216 15.22 -35.15 -4.81
N LYS A 217 15.87 -36.03 -5.56
CA LYS A 217 17.09 -35.65 -6.28
C LYS A 217 16.81 -34.59 -7.31
N GLN A 218 17.51 -33.48 -7.23
CA GLN A 218 17.39 -32.34 -8.15
C GLN A 218 18.34 -32.49 -9.32
N ILE A 219 18.01 -31.83 -10.45
CA ILE A 219 18.86 -31.83 -11.64
C ILE A 219 20.09 -30.95 -11.38
N PRO A 220 21.30 -31.41 -11.69
CA PRO A 220 22.51 -30.61 -11.54
C PRO A 220 22.48 -29.34 -12.42
N LEU A 221 22.90 -28.20 -11.86
CA LEU A 221 22.88 -26.90 -12.54
C LEU A 221 23.59 -26.92 -13.92
N ASN A 222 24.70 -27.62 -14.02
CA ASN A 222 25.46 -27.73 -15.30
C ASN A 222 24.63 -28.40 -16.41
N LEU A 223 23.74 -29.32 -16.07
CA LEU A 223 22.84 -29.94 -17.05
C LEU A 223 21.70 -28.97 -17.43
N ILE A 224 21.17 -28.24 -16.43
CA ILE A 224 20.18 -27.18 -16.69
C ILE A 224 20.75 -26.11 -17.63
N GLN A 225 21.99 -25.65 -17.37
CA GLN A 225 22.67 -24.66 -18.23
C GLN A 225 22.81 -25.17 -19.68
N LYS A 226 23.28 -26.42 -19.87
CA LYS A 226 23.49 -27.01 -21.19
C LYS A 226 22.22 -27.26 -21.99
N THR A 227 21.11 -27.53 -21.31
CA THR A 227 19.83 -27.89 -21.95
C THR A 227 18.89 -26.68 -21.99
N LEU A 228 18.34 -26.33 -20.84
CA LEU A 228 17.37 -25.25 -20.72
C LEU A 228 18.02 -23.88 -20.94
N GLY A 229 19.18 -23.64 -20.33
CA GLY A 229 19.91 -22.38 -20.48
C GLY A 229 20.23 -22.08 -21.93
N THR A 230 20.65 -23.08 -22.73
CA THR A 230 20.86 -22.93 -24.17
C THR A 230 19.57 -22.55 -24.91
N ALA A 231 18.43 -23.17 -24.56
CA ALA A 231 17.15 -22.86 -25.19
C ALA A 231 16.68 -21.44 -24.82
N ILE A 232 16.83 -21.02 -23.56
CA ILE A 232 16.50 -19.67 -23.10
C ILE A 232 17.37 -18.64 -23.85
N THR A 233 18.68 -18.78 -23.85
CA THR A 233 19.60 -17.85 -24.51
C THR A 233 19.31 -17.72 -26.01
N LYS A 234 19.05 -18.83 -26.69
CA LYS A 234 18.70 -18.85 -28.11
C LYS A 234 17.39 -18.11 -28.42
N ASN A 235 16.42 -18.21 -27.52
CA ASN A 235 15.08 -17.65 -27.69
C ASN A 235 14.81 -16.42 -26.81
N GLN A 236 15.85 -15.76 -26.28
CA GLN A 236 15.71 -14.65 -25.32
C GLN A 236 14.80 -13.51 -25.81
N LYS A 237 14.71 -13.27 -27.12
CA LYS A 237 13.79 -12.29 -27.73
C LYS A 237 12.31 -12.65 -27.60
N LYS A 238 11.98 -13.83 -27.07
CA LYS A 238 10.62 -14.27 -26.74
C LYS A 238 10.38 -14.32 -25.23
N LEU A 239 11.43 -14.00 -24.42
CA LEU A 239 11.39 -14.05 -22.97
C LEU A 239 10.63 -12.85 -22.42
N VAL A 240 9.70 -13.12 -21.50
CA VAL A 240 9.04 -12.12 -20.69
C VAL A 240 9.21 -12.44 -19.21
N GLY A 241 9.12 -11.44 -18.36
CA GLY A 241 9.18 -11.62 -16.91
C GLY A 241 8.46 -10.50 -16.15
N GLN A 242 8.49 -10.59 -14.84
CA GLN A 242 7.97 -9.62 -13.92
C GLN A 242 9.11 -9.05 -13.09
N ASN A 243 9.52 -7.79 -13.31
CA ASN A 243 10.66 -7.19 -12.61
C ASN A 243 12.01 -7.87 -12.97
N LEU A 244 12.26 -8.03 -14.26
CA LEU A 244 13.42 -8.73 -14.83
C LEU A 244 14.79 -8.23 -14.35
N LYS A 245 14.87 -7.00 -13.79
CA LYS A 245 16.10 -6.52 -13.13
C LYS A 245 16.54 -7.40 -11.94
N PHE A 246 15.65 -8.27 -11.45
CA PHE A 246 15.95 -9.26 -10.42
C PHE A 246 16.37 -10.60 -11.06
N ASP A 247 15.58 -11.12 -11.99
CA ASP A 247 15.77 -12.45 -12.55
C ASP A 247 16.95 -12.56 -13.50
N LEU A 248 17.15 -11.56 -14.37
CA LEU A 248 18.22 -11.62 -15.37
C LEU A 248 19.63 -11.63 -14.76
N PRO A 249 19.95 -10.79 -13.74
CA PRO A 249 21.22 -10.94 -13.00
C PRO A 249 21.40 -12.31 -12.36
N MET A 250 20.31 -12.88 -11.81
CA MET A 250 20.34 -14.22 -11.20
C MET A 250 20.66 -15.30 -12.25
N LEU A 251 19.99 -15.28 -13.39
CA LEU A 251 20.25 -16.21 -14.49
C LEU A 251 21.69 -16.05 -15.03
N ASN A 252 22.10 -14.82 -15.31
CA ASN A 252 23.41 -14.48 -15.85
C ASN A 252 24.55 -14.96 -14.92
N ARG A 253 24.42 -14.70 -13.62
CA ARG A 253 25.40 -15.12 -12.61
C ARG A 253 25.50 -16.64 -12.48
N HIS A 254 24.40 -17.34 -12.76
CA HIS A 254 24.37 -18.80 -12.76
C HIS A 254 24.58 -19.43 -14.15
N GLY A 255 25.17 -18.68 -15.09
CA GLY A 255 25.64 -19.19 -16.39
C GLY A 255 24.56 -19.41 -17.44
N ILE A 256 23.38 -18.84 -17.25
CA ILE A 256 22.30 -18.77 -18.27
C ILE A 256 22.25 -17.33 -18.78
N LYS A 257 22.95 -17.06 -19.87
CA LYS A 257 23.07 -15.71 -20.40
C LYS A 257 21.79 -15.24 -21.10
N VAL A 258 21.26 -14.10 -20.63
CA VAL A 258 20.13 -13.40 -21.21
C VAL A 258 20.46 -11.92 -21.27
N ASP A 259 20.72 -11.44 -22.48
CA ASP A 259 21.08 -10.04 -22.76
C ASP A 259 19.92 -9.26 -23.40
N GLU A 260 18.91 -9.97 -23.91
CA GLU A 260 17.73 -9.41 -24.56
C GLU A 260 16.46 -10.05 -23.97
N PHE A 261 15.34 -9.35 -24.02
CA PHE A 261 14.02 -9.84 -23.60
C PHE A 261 12.93 -9.20 -24.45
N LEU A 262 11.74 -9.79 -24.44
CA LEU A 262 10.57 -9.27 -25.16
C LEU A 262 9.82 -8.24 -24.31
N GLY A 263 9.66 -8.48 -23.02
CA GLY A 263 8.87 -7.60 -22.16
C GLY A 263 9.03 -7.84 -20.67
N ASP A 264 8.76 -6.78 -19.89
CA ASP A 264 8.68 -6.78 -18.45
C ASP A 264 7.30 -6.28 -18.03
N THR A 265 6.51 -7.13 -17.40
CA THR A 265 5.11 -6.83 -17.05
C THR A 265 4.97 -5.74 -15.99
N MET A 266 5.97 -5.57 -15.11
CA MET A 266 6.01 -4.45 -14.17
C MET A 266 6.14 -3.12 -14.92
N LEU A 267 7.07 -3.01 -15.87
CA LEU A 267 7.28 -1.79 -16.65
C LEU A 267 6.12 -1.52 -17.62
N MET A 268 5.56 -2.56 -18.25
CA MET A 268 4.37 -2.43 -19.10
C MET A 268 3.19 -1.85 -18.32
N SER A 269 2.93 -2.37 -17.13
CA SER A 269 1.89 -1.86 -16.23
C SER A 269 2.18 -0.43 -15.76
N TYR A 270 3.43 -0.11 -15.44
CA TYR A 270 3.84 1.22 -15.02
C TYR A 270 3.59 2.26 -16.11
N VAL A 271 3.97 1.97 -17.35
CA VAL A 271 3.77 2.86 -18.49
C VAL A 271 2.29 3.04 -18.81
N LEU A 272 1.48 1.98 -18.72
CA LEU A 272 0.03 2.06 -18.95
C LEU A 272 -0.69 2.90 -17.91
N ASN A 273 -0.36 2.75 -16.63
CA ASN A 273 -1.00 3.48 -15.54
C ASN A 273 -0.10 3.50 -14.29
N SER A 274 0.80 4.49 -14.21
CA SER A 274 1.79 4.61 -13.14
C SER A 274 1.21 4.73 -11.72
N THR A 275 -0.04 5.15 -11.59
CA THR A 275 -0.71 5.38 -10.29
C THR A 275 -1.85 4.41 -10.00
N GLY A 276 -2.23 3.57 -10.97
CA GLY A 276 -3.42 2.72 -10.89
C GLY A 276 -3.33 1.62 -9.83
N THR A 277 -2.12 1.09 -9.60
CA THR A 277 -1.87 0.06 -8.60
C THR A 277 -0.38 0.04 -8.22
N ARG A 278 -0.01 -0.73 -7.20
CA ARG A 278 1.38 -1.13 -7.01
C ARG A 278 1.69 -2.21 -8.05
N HIS A 279 2.82 -2.07 -8.77
CA HIS A 279 3.14 -2.90 -9.92
C HIS A 279 3.76 -4.27 -9.57
N GLY A 280 3.49 -4.79 -8.37
CA GLY A 280 3.86 -6.16 -7.97
C GLY A 280 2.91 -7.19 -8.57
N LEU A 281 3.42 -8.42 -8.82
CA LEU A 281 2.71 -9.50 -9.50
C LEU A 281 1.31 -9.77 -8.93
N ASP A 282 1.20 -9.95 -7.61
CA ASP A 282 -0.07 -10.22 -6.91
C ASP A 282 -1.13 -9.13 -7.20
N ARG A 283 -0.69 -7.86 -7.16
CA ARG A 283 -1.58 -6.72 -7.39
C ARG A 283 -2.00 -6.62 -8.84
N LEU A 284 -1.08 -6.88 -9.76
CA LEU A 284 -1.37 -6.90 -11.19
C LEU A 284 -2.32 -8.04 -11.55
N ALA A 285 -2.13 -9.23 -10.97
CA ALA A 285 -3.01 -10.37 -11.16
C ALA A 285 -4.45 -10.07 -10.73
N VAL A 286 -4.62 -9.47 -9.55
CA VAL A 286 -5.96 -9.05 -9.08
C VAL A 286 -6.53 -7.95 -9.96
N TYR A 287 -5.73 -6.97 -10.34
CA TYR A 287 -6.20 -5.78 -11.05
C TYR A 287 -6.58 -6.05 -12.50
N TYR A 288 -5.74 -6.78 -13.24
CA TYR A 288 -5.92 -7.01 -14.67
C TYR A 288 -6.56 -8.35 -15.01
N LEU A 289 -6.33 -9.38 -14.18
CA LEU A 289 -6.80 -10.73 -14.47
C LEU A 289 -7.96 -11.16 -13.56
N ASN A 290 -8.35 -10.35 -12.57
CA ASN A 290 -9.33 -10.71 -11.52
C ASN A 290 -8.99 -12.08 -10.89
N TYR A 291 -7.70 -12.29 -10.62
CA TYR A 291 -7.15 -13.54 -10.13
C TYR A 291 -6.34 -13.28 -8.85
N GLU A 292 -6.63 -14.02 -7.79
CA GLU A 292 -5.88 -13.96 -6.52
C GLU A 292 -4.84 -15.08 -6.50
N PRO A 293 -3.52 -14.77 -6.62
CA PRO A 293 -2.46 -15.76 -6.60
C PRO A 293 -2.18 -16.28 -5.20
N MET A 294 -1.46 -17.39 -5.11
CA MET A 294 -0.91 -17.92 -3.85
C MET A 294 0.10 -16.92 -3.30
N LYS A 295 0.02 -16.61 -2.00
CA LYS A 295 0.94 -15.66 -1.37
C LYS A 295 2.22 -16.37 -0.92
N TYR A 296 3.32 -15.65 -0.97
CA TYR A 296 4.62 -16.15 -0.49
C TYR A 296 4.55 -16.66 0.96
N GLU A 297 3.79 -15.98 1.82
CA GLU A 297 3.61 -16.37 3.22
C GLU A 297 2.89 -17.71 3.41
N GLU A 298 2.14 -18.16 2.41
CA GLU A 298 1.45 -19.46 2.45
C GLU A 298 2.42 -20.63 2.25
N VAL A 299 3.51 -20.41 1.54
CA VAL A 299 4.54 -21.45 1.27
C VAL A 299 5.76 -21.33 2.18
N ALA A 300 6.21 -20.10 2.47
CA ALA A 300 7.42 -19.86 3.26
C ALA A 300 7.15 -19.39 4.69
N GLY A 301 5.87 -19.20 5.08
CA GLY A 301 5.51 -18.65 6.38
C GLY A 301 5.71 -17.14 6.49
N SER A 302 5.31 -16.56 7.61
CA SER A 302 5.34 -15.11 7.82
C SER A 302 6.10 -14.70 9.09
N ALA A 303 6.66 -13.49 9.09
CA ALA A 303 7.37 -12.89 10.22
C ALA A 303 8.46 -13.80 10.80
N SER A 304 8.46 -14.03 12.13
CA SER A 304 9.47 -14.86 12.82
C SER A 304 9.43 -16.35 12.48
N LYS A 305 8.42 -16.82 11.77
CA LYS A 305 8.29 -18.22 11.32
C LYS A 305 8.63 -18.39 9.84
N GLN A 306 9.04 -17.33 9.16
CA GLN A 306 9.42 -17.40 7.76
C GLN A 306 10.69 -18.23 7.58
N ILE A 307 10.61 -19.23 6.69
CA ILE A 307 11.75 -20.08 6.30
C ILE A 307 12.37 -19.58 4.99
N ASN A 308 13.63 -19.96 4.74
CA ASN A 308 14.26 -19.72 3.45
C ASN A 308 13.56 -20.56 2.37
N PHE A 309 13.41 -20.02 1.16
CA PHE A 309 12.75 -20.74 0.07
C PHE A 309 13.38 -22.09 -0.25
N ALA A 310 14.69 -22.23 -0.01
CA ALA A 310 15.39 -23.52 -0.12
C ALA A 310 14.83 -24.61 0.82
N GLN A 311 14.12 -24.24 1.89
CA GLN A 311 13.52 -25.15 2.87
C GLN A 311 12.04 -25.43 2.57
N VAL A 312 11.44 -24.74 1.60
CA VAL A 312 10.06 -25.01 1.16
C VAL A 312 10.01 -26.34 0.44
N GLU A 313 9.03 -27.19 0.76
CA GLU A 313 8.85 -28.47 0.08
C GLU A 313 8.60 -28.26 -1.42
N ILE A 314 9.28 -29.04 -2.26
CA ILE A 314 9.21 -28.90 -3.73
C ILE A 314 7.79 -28.94 -4.29
N PRO A 315 6.83 -29.75 -3.81
CA PRO A 315 5.46 -29.69 -4.30
C PRO A 315 4.78 -28.31 -4.10
N ALA A 316 4.96 -27.72 -2.91
CA ALA A 316 4.42 -26.37 -2.61
C ALA A 316 5.16 -25.29 -3.41
N ALA A 317 6.49 -25.34 -3.47
CA ALA A 317 7.32 -24.46 -4.28
C ALA A 317 6.96 -24.56 -5.77
N THR A 318 6.67 -25.76 -6.28
CA THR A 318 6.27 -25.97 -7.67
C THR A 318 4.97 -25.25 -8.00
N PHE A 319 3.97 -25.36 -7.11
CA PHE A 319 2.69 -24.69 -7.36
C PHE A 319 2.87 -23.17 -7.35
N TYR A 320 3.54 -22.63 -6.34
CA TYR A 320 3.80 -21.20 -6.19
C TYR A 320 4.58 -20.63 -7.38
N ALA A 321 5.77 -21.16 -7.66
CA ALA A 321 6.66 -20.63 -8.68
C ALA A 321 6.11 -20.81 -10.11
N ALA A 322 5.50 -21.96 -10.43
CA ALA A 322 4.87 -22.18 -11.73
C ALA A 322 3.64 -21.31 -11.94
N GLU A 323 2.90 -20.99 -10.86
CA GLU A 323 1.78 -20.04 -10.89
C GLU A 323 2.28 -18.63 -11.22
N ASP A 324 3.39 -18.17 -10.62
CA ASP A 324 3.96 -16.86 -10.87
C ASP A 324 4.40 -16.70 -12.34
N ALA A 325 5.03 -17.73 -12.92
CA ALA A 325 5.36 -17.74 -14.34
C ALA A 325 4.11 -17.74 -15.25
N ASP A 326 3.07 -18.53 -14.94
CA ASP A 326 1.79 -18.54 -15.67
C ASP A 326 1.10 -17.17 -15.61
N ILE A 327 1.02 -16.59 -14.42
CA ILE A 327 0.44 -15.25 -14.22
C ILE A 327 1.21 -14.20 -14.99
N THR A 328 2.54 -14.26 -14.98
CA THR A 328 3.41 -13.35 -15.74
C THR A 328 3.12 -13.43 -17.24
N LEU A 329 2.98 -14.65 -17.79
CA LEU A 329 2.62 -14.83 -19.20
C LEU A 329 1.24 -14.27 -19.54
N ARG A 330 0.24 -14.54 -18.70
CA ARG A 330 -1.12 -14.02 -18.87
C ARG A 330 -1.17 -12.49 -18.76
N LEU A 331 -0.44 -11.92 -17.80
CA LEU A 331 -0.31 -10.47 -17.68
C LEU A 331 0.36 -9.86 -18.91
N PHE A 332 1.43 -10.46 -19.42
CA PHE A 332 2.08 -10.00 -20.64
C PHE A 332 1.09 -9.96 -21.80
N ASN A 333 0.36 -11.04 -22.04
CA ASN A 333 -0.62 -11.11 -23.11
C ASN A 333 -1.71 -10.03 -22.98
N HIS A 334 -2.20 -9.81 -21.76
CA HIS A 334 -3.23 -8.81 -21.47
C HIS A 334 -2.71 -7.39 -21.66
N LEU A 335 -1.57 -7.06 -21.06
CA LEU A 335 -0.96 -5.73 -21.12
C LEU A 335 -0.46 -5.38 -22.54
N ASN A 336 0.07 -6.37 -23.26
CA ASN A 336 0.49 -6.19 -24.66
C ASN A 336 -0.68 -5.78 -25.53
N LYS A 337 -1.84 -6.45 -25.38
CA LYS A 337 -3.07 -6.08 -26.07
C LYS A 337 -3.55 -4.66 -25.74
N MET A 338 -3.41 -4.23 -24.48
CA MET A 338 -3.76 -2.86 -24.07
C MET A 338 -2.80 -1.83 -24.67
N LEU A 339 -1.56 -2.18 -24.90
CA LEU A 339 -0.53 -1.30 -25.49
C LEU A 339 -0.66 -1.17 -27.00
N GLU A 340 -1.24 -2.16 -27.72
CA GLU A 340 -1.35 -2.16 -29.20
C GLU A 340 -1.88 -0.84 -29.78
N ASP A 341 -2.87 -0.25 -29.10
CA ASP A 341 -3.48 1.02 -29.52
C ASP A 341 -2.81 2.27 -28.92
N GLN A 342 -1.63 2.10 -28.28
CA GLN A 342 -0.94 3.16 -27.54
C GLN A 342 0.52 3.36 -28.06
N PRO A 343 0.73 3.81 -29.31
CA PRO A 343 2.07 3.86 -29.92
C PRO A 343 3.05 4.78 -29.16
N LYS A 344 2.56 5.82 -28.48
CA LYS A 344 3.41 6.69 -27.66
C LYS A 344 3.92 5.97 -26.41
N LEU A 345 3.10 5.14 -25.79
CA LEU A 345 3.48 4.35 -24.61
C LEU A 345 4.43 3.21 -25.01
N ILE A 346 4.18 2.57 -26.15
CA ILE A 346 5.13 1.58 -26.71
C ILE A 346 6.49 2.23 -26.97
N ASN A 347 6.53 3.41 -27.58
CA ASN A 347 7.78 4.12 -27.80
C ASN A 347 8.50 4.47 -26.49
N LEU A 348 7.77 4.93 -25.47
CA LEU A 348 8.33 5.19 -24.14
C LEU A 348 8.93 3.91 -23.54
N LEU A 349 8.18 2.80 -23.58
CA LEU A 349 8.60 1.51 -23.06
C LEU A 349 9.88 0.99 -23.75
N THR A 350 9.92 1.04 -25.08
CA THR A 350 11.01 0.46 -25.89
C THR A 350 12.23 1.37 -26.02
N SER A 351 12.06 2.70 -25.97
CA SER A 351 13.17 3.65 -26.15
C SER A 351 13.75 4.17 -24.83
N ILE A 352 13.06 4.03 -23.72
CA ILE A 352 13.51 4.52 -22.40
C ILE A 352 13.53 3.40 -21.36
N GLU A 353 12.39 2.79 -21.06
CA GLU A 353 12.26 1.86 -19.92
C GLU A 353 13.07 0.58 -20.11
N TYR A 354 12.96 -0.07 -21.27
CA TYR A 354 13.72 -1.30 -21.55
C TYR A 354 15.23 -1.07 -21.65
N PRO A 355 15.74 -0.03 -22.35
CA PRO A 355 17.17 0.30 -22.31
C PRO A 355 17.68 0.62 -20.91
N MET A 356 16.87 1.29 -20.09
CA MET A 356 17.23 1.59 -18.71
C MET A 356 17.30 0.30 -17.87
N LEU A 357 16.32 -0.60 -18.04
CA LEU A 357 16.36 -1.93 -17.41
C LEU A 357 17.63 -2.70 -17.80
N GLN A 358 17.99 -2.72 -19.10
CA GLN A 358 19.22 -3.38 -19.58
C GLN A 358 20.50 -2.80 -18.96
N SER A 359 20.50 -1.51 -18.62
CA SER A 359 21.64 -0.87 -17.94
C SER A 359 21.77 -1.24 -16.46
N LEU A 360 20.73 -1.81 -15.87
CA LEU A 360 20.68 -2.24 -14.46
C LEU A 360 21.02 -3.73 -14.27
N ILE A 361 21.13 -4.50 -15.35
CA ILE A 361 21.50 -5.92 -15.38
C ILE A 361 23.00 -6.06 -15.60
#